data_83c63a546325d9750cd4ec4806df9fc6
#
_entry.id   83c63a546325d9750cd4ec4806df9fc6
#
_cell.length_a   1.000
_cell.length_b   1.000
_cell.length_c   1.000
_cell.angle_alpha   90.00
_cell.angle_beta   90.00
_cell.angle_gamma   90.00
#
_symmetry.space_group_name_H-M   'P 1'
#
loop_
_entity.id
_entity.type
_entity.pdbx_description
1 polymer ?
#
loop_
_entity_poly.entity_id
_entity_poly.type
_entity_poly.pdbx_seq_one_letter_code
_entity_poly.pdbx_strand_id
1 'polypeptide(L)'
;MKALVQKATDGNDRLYGYAVADTLSGGLGNDSLDGYAGNDLLQGDEGHDILYGGAGDDTLVGGLGNDYLYGEAGNDVYRFDRGWGQDTIQNNDSNTNKVDAIEFGSGISANDILLNRDSDNLVLTLKNSTDRITVSSYFSQDATSNYRLEEIRFVDGQVLNIDTVKSLVQQATDGNDRLFGYAVADTLSGGLGNDSLYGYAGNDLLQGDEGNDTLYGGA
;
A
#
# COMPACT_ATOMS: atom_id res chain seq x y z
N MET A 1 24.45 16.82 -13.97
CA MET A 1 23.61 17.91 -13.45
C MET A 1 23.82 17.98 -11.94
N LYS A 2 23.52 19.07 -11.26
CA LYS A 2 23.64 19.14 -9.80
C LYS A 2 22.27 18.78 -9.21
N ALA A 3 22.24 17.98 -8.15
CA ALA A 3 21.02 17.67 -7.40
C ALA A 3 20.27 18.96 -7.01
N LEU A 4 18.96 18.95 -7.14
CA LEU A 4 18.09 20.03 -6.70
C LEU A 4 17.64 19.74 -5.26
N VAL A 5 17.66 20.78 -4.44
CA VAL A 5 16.95 20.79 -3.15
C VAL A 5 15.97 21.94 -3.23
N GLN A 6 14.69 21.61 -3.29
CA GLN A 6 13.62 22.59 -3.43
C GLN A 6 12.61 22.43 -2.29
N LYS A 7 12.27 23.56 -1.67
CA LYS A 7 11.21 23.65 -0.67
C LYS A 7 10.17 24.66 -1.17
N ALA A 8 8.90 24.27 -1.05
CA ALA A 8 7.77 25.08 -1.46
C ALA A 8 7.43 26.23 -0.47
N THR A 9 6.40 26.93 -0.78
CA THR A 9 5.78 27.99 0.04
C THR A 9 4.72 27.40 0.99
N ASP A 10 3.90 28.24 1.64
CA ASP A 10 2.81 27.80 2.52
C ASP A 10 1.48 27.57 1.76
N GLY A 11 1.49 27.39 0.45
CA GLY A 11 0.29 27.23 -0.37
C GLY A 11 0.41 26.05 -1.32
N ASN A 12 -0.60 25.83 -2.16
CA ASN A 12 -0.60 24.74 -3.12
C ASN A 12 0.45 24.99 -4.23
N ASP A 13 1.51 24.22 -4.21
CA ASP A 13 2.66 24.38 -5.08
C ASP A 13 2.80 23.24 -6.11
N ARG A 14 3.64 23.49 -7.12
CA ARG A 14 4.09 22.47 -8.05
C ARG A 14 5.61 22.49 -8.12
N LEU A 15 6.23 21.38 -7.72
CA LEU A 15 7.67 21.21 -7.71
C LEU A 15 8.08 20.16 -8.72
N TYR A 16 9.19 20.43 -9.41
CA TYR A 16 9.71 19.56 -10.44
C TYR A 16 11.20 19.32 -10.23
N GLY A 17 11.59 18.06 -10.14
CA GLY A 17 12.97 17.65 -10.14
C GLY A 17 13.64 17.71 -11.51
N TYR A 18 14.75 17.04 -11.63
CA TYR A 18 15.52 16.91 -12.86
C TYR A 18 15.82 15.42 -13.16
N ALA A 19 16.82 15.15 -13.97
CA ALA A 19 17.27 13.79 -14.27
C ALA A 19 18.48 13.38 -13.40
N VAL A 20 18.44 13.69 -12.11
CA VAL A 20 19.44 13.34 -11.08
C VAL A 20 18.74 13.25 -9.73
N ALA A 21 19.35 12.60 -8.76
CA ALA A 21 18.78 12.51 -7.41
C ALA A 21 18.47 13.90 -6.81
N ASP A 22 17.21 14.17 -6.53
CA ASP A 22 16.69 15.43 -6.04
C ASP A 22 16.03 15.29 -4.67
N THR A 23 15.78 16.41 -3.98
CA THR A 23 14.97 16.45 -2.76
C THR A 23 13.93 17.54 -2.89
N LEU A 24 12.66 17.17 -2.88
CA LEU A 24 11.53 18.07 -3.00
C LEU A 24 10.69 18.01 -1.71
N SER A 25 10.28 19.17 -1.18
CA SER A 25 9.41 19.28 0.00
C SER A 25 8.28 20.27 -0.29
N GLY A 26 7.02 19.81 -0.16
CA GLY A 26 5.81 20.59 -0.44
C GLY A 26 5.54 21.65 0.63
N GLY A 27 5.62 21.28 1.90
CA GLY A 27 5.40 22.21 3.01
C GLY A 27 3.94 22.20 3.48
N LEU A 28 3.31 23.36 3.49
CA LEU A 28 1.88 23.49 3.79
C LEU A 28 1.08 23.63 2.51
N GLY A 29 -0.04 22.96 2.41
CA GLY A 29 -0.93 23.10 1.25
C GLY A 29 -1.10 21.79 0.52
N ASN A 30 -1.84 21.80 -0.57
CA ASN A 30 -2.03 20.60 -1.38
C ASN A 30 -1.11 20.68 -2.60
N ASP A 31 -0.02 19.94 -2.54
CA ASP A 31 1.10 20.09 -3.44
C ASP A 31 1.17 18.99 -4.52
N SER A 32 1.91 19.27 -5.58
CA SER A 32 2.20 18.28 -6.61
C SER A 32 3.71 18.24 -6.85
N LEU A 33 4.34 17.12 -6.52
CA LEU A 33 5.77 16.90 -6.63
C LEU A 33 6.04 15.86 -7.72
N ASP A 34 7.00 16.14 -8.61
CA ASP A 34 7.40 15.25 -9.69
C ASP A 34 8.94 15.16 -9.73
N GLY A 35 9.48 13.98 -9.35
CA GLY A 35 10.93 13.74 -9.31
C GLY A 35 11.56 13.62 -10.68
N TYR A 36 10.81 13.11 -11.69
CA TYR A 36 11.24 12.75 -13.05
C TYR A 36 12.19 11.55 -13.09
N ALA A 37 13.49 11.75 -12.96
CA ALA A 37 14.45 10.66 -13.07
C ALA A 37 15.62 10.88 -12.12
N GLY A 38 16.02 9.85 -11.45
CA GLY A 38 17.04 9.91 -10.40
C GLY A 38 16.53 9.09 -9.21
N ASN A 39 17.29 9.03 -8.15
CA ASN A 39 16.81 8.43 -6.92
C ASN A 39 16.40 9.59 -5.99
N ASP A 40 15.13 9.90 -5.98
CA ASP A 40 14.60 11.14 -5.43
C ASP A 40 14.01 10.95 -4.02
N LEU A 41 14.00 12.04 -3.24
CA LEU A 41 13.26 12.13 -1.99
C LEU A 41 12.13 13.16 -2.16
N LEU A 42 10.88 12.71 -2.14
CA LEU A 42 9.69 13.54 -2.23
C LEU A 42 8.96 13.54 -0.87
N GLN A 43 8.70 14.72 -0.34
CA GLN A 43 7.97 14.93 0.91
C GLN A 43 6.81 15.89 0.68
N GLY A 44 5.56 15.44 0.84
CA GLY A 44 4.36 16.27 0.73
C GLY A 44 4.26 17.23 1.91
N ASP A 45 4.59 16.75 3.11
CA ASP A 45 4.51 17.43 4.41
C ASP A 45 3.05 17.58 4.90
N GLU A 46 2.43 18.77 4.97
CA GLU A 46 1.04 18.96 5.43
C GLU A 46 0.10 19.28 4.26
N GLY A 47 -0.92 18.44 4.03
CA GLY A 47 -1.92 18.72 2.99
C GLY A 47 -2.47 17.46 2.34
N HIS A 48 -3.06 17.62 1.17
CA HIS A 48 -3.48 16.50 0.33
C HIS A 48 -2.64 16.53 -0.94
N ASP A 49 -1.57 15.77 -0.94
CA ASP A 49 -0.50 15.90 -1.89
C ASP A 49 -0.54 14.82 -2.98
N ILE A 50 0.13 15.11 -4.09
CA ILE A 50 0.32 14.16 -5.17
C ILE A 50 1.82 14.08 -5.47
N LEU A 51 2.41 12.89 -5.25
CA LEU A 51 3.82 12.64 -5.42
C LEU A 51 4.06 11.64 -6.55
N TYR A 52 4.86 12.02 -7.53
CA TYR A 52 5.35 11.16 -8.61
C TYR A 52 6.86 11.00 -8.47
N GLY A 53 7.33 9.78 -8.17
CA GLY A 53 8.77 9.46 -8.09
C GLY A 53 9.41 9.57 -9.46
N GLY A 54 8.91 8.79 -10.39
CA GLY A 54 9.36 8.80 -11.77
C GLY A 54 10.23 7.59 -12.12
N ALA A 55 11.46 7.81 -12.54
CA ALA A 55 12.35 6.72 -12.88
C ALA A 55 13.59 6.72 -11.99
N GLY A 56 13.81 5.66 -11.26
CA GLY A 56 14.87 5.50 -10.28
C GLY A 56 14.35 4.90 -8.99
N ASP A 57 15.21 4.70 -8.02
CA ASP A 57 14.81 4.16 -6.72
C ASP A 57 14.41 5.34 -5.81
N ASP A 58 13.12 5.62 -5.68
CA ASP A 58 12.61 6.82 -5.05
C ASP A 58 12.13 6.59 -3.62
N THR A 59 12.10 7.63 -2.81
CA THR A 59 11.47 7.63 -1.50
C THR A 59 10.35 8.66 -1.46
N LEU A 60 9.12 8.20 -1.23
CA LEU A 60 7.92 9.01 -1.16
C LEU A 60 7.39 9.06 0.27
N VAL A 61 7.19 10.25 0.79
CA VAL A 61 6.60 10.54 2.11
C VAL A 61 5.43 11.49 1.90
N GLY A 62 4.19 11.00 1.98
CA GLY A 62 3.00 11.86 1.85
C GLY A 62 2.99 12.92 2.94
N GLY A 63 3.05 12.51 4.19
CA GLY A 63 3.02 13.40 5.34
C GLY A 63 1.68 13.34 6.06
N LEU A 64 1.18 14.51 6.47
CA LEU A 64 -0.14 14.61 7.12
C LEU A 64 -1.19 14.91 6.06
N GLY A 65 -2.20 14.06 5.95
CA GLY A 65 -3.31 14.35 5.05
C GLY A 65 -3.89 13.13 4.36
N ASN A 66 -4.35 13.28 3.15
CA ASN A 66 -4.78 12.14 2.35
C ASN A 66 -4.11 12.26 0.98
N ASP A 67 -3.06 11.49 0.80
CA ASP A 67 -2.11 11.68 -0.28
C ASP A 67 -2.24 10.62 -1.38
N TYR A 68 -1.78 10.98 -2.57
CA TYR A 68 -1.65 10.07 -3.70
C TYR A 68 -0.17 9.88 -4.05
N LEU A 69 0.31 8.65 -3.96
CA LEU A 69 1.72 8.29 -4.10
C LEU A 69 1.91 7.37 -5.30
N TYR A 70 2.76 7.78 -6.24
CA TYR A 70 3.10 7.06 -7.46
C TYR A 70 4.62 6.91 -7.52
N GLY A 71 5.17 5.72 -7.24
CA GLY A 71 6.62 5.47 -7.35
C GLY A 71 7.05 5.44 -8.81
N GLU A 72 6.22 4.83 -9.66
CA GLU A 72 6.44 4.58 -11.08
C GLU A 72 7.53 3.52 -11.31
N ALA A 73 8.72 3.86 -11.82
CA ALA A 73 9.68 2.86 -12.29
C ALA A 73 10.96 2.81 -11.44
N GLY A 74 11.18 1.71 -10.73
CA GLY A 74 12.36 1.52 -9.89
C GLY A 74 12.12 0.61 -8.71
N ASN A 75 12.93 0.77 -7.66
CA ASN A 75 12.68 0.13 -6.38
C ASN A 75 12.28 1.22 -5.38
N ASP A 76 10.98 1.44 -5.25
CA ASP A 76 10.46 2.60 -4.55
C ASP A 76 10.10 2.29 -3.11
N VAL A 77 10.26 3.28 -2.23
CA VAL A 77 9.93 3.19 -0.82
C VAL A 77 8.87 4.22 -0.47
N TYR A 78 7.72 3.74 -0.02
CA TYR A 78 6.63 4.53 0.54
C TYR A 78 6.75 4.54 2.06
N ARG A 79 7.14 5.68 2.65
CA ARG A 79 7.40 5.78 4.08
C ARG A 79 6.26 6.43 4.85
N PHE A 80 5.88 5.81 5.99
CA PHE A 80 4.77 6.25 6.82
C PHE A 80 5.16 6.34 8.29
N ASP A 81 4.93 7.51 8.88
CA ASP A 81 4.96 7.77 10.32
C ASP A 81 3.53 7.98 10.84
N ARG A 82 3.28 7.87 12.15
CA ARG A 82 1.93 8.03 12.71
C ARG A 82 1.30 9.37 12.33
N GLY A 83 0.01 9.35 12.00
CA GLY A 83 -0.76 10.53 11.61
C GLY A 83 -0.77 10.78 10.11
N TRP A 84 -0.38 9.80 9.29
CA TRP A 84 -0.38 9.97 7.83
C TRP A 84 -1.77 10.22 7.22
N GLY A 85 -2.88 9.86 7.90
CA GLY A 85 -4.23 10.05 7.37
C GLY A 85 -4.72 8.89 6.50
N GLN A 86 -5.30 9.18 5.33
CA GLN A 86 -5.86 8.16 4.45
C GLN A 86 -5.24 8.24 3.06
N ASP A 87 -4.16 7.51 2.85
CA ASP A 87 -3.36 7.61 1.64
C ASP A 87 -3.66 6.51 0.62
N THR A 88 -3.35 6.82 -0.61
CA THR A 88 -3.48 5.89 -1.73
C THR A 88 -2.14 5.72 -2.44
N ILE A 89 -1.66 4.50 -2.51
CA ILE A 89 -0.52 4.10 -3.33
C ILE A 89 -1.05 3.49 -4.62
N GLN A 90 -0.56 4.00 -5.75
CA GLN A 90 -0.75 3.39 -7.05
C GLN A 90 0.61 3.00 -7.63
N ASN A 91 1.00 1.76 -7.36
CA ASN A 91 2.31 1.20 -7.69
C ASN A 91 2.26 0.52 -9.05
N ASN A 92 2.36 1.30 -10.15
CA ASN A 92 2.30 0.76 -11.50
C ASN A 92 3.70 0.75 -12.14
N ASP A 93 4.43 -0.35 -11.95
CA ASP A 93 5.72 -0.57 -12.60
C ASP A 93 5.76 -1.93 -13.32
N SER A 94 6.09 -1.90 -14.60
CA SER A 94 6.20 -3.09 -15.45
C SER A 94 7.51 -3.88 -15.26
N ASN A 95 8.44 -3.40 -14.46
CA ASN A 95 9.68 -4.10 -14.15
C ASN A 95 9.40 -5.33 -13.28
N THR A 96 9.79 -6.51 -13.75
CA THR A 96 9.53 -7.77 -13.03
C THR A 96 10.52 -8.05 -11.89
N ASN A 97 11.64 -7.35 -11.84
CA ASN A 97 12.69 -7.51 -10.84
C ASN A 97 12.73 -6.37 -9.81
N LYS A 98 11.68 -5.57 -9.75
CA LYS A 98 11.55 -4.50 -8.77
C LYS A 98 11.35 -5.04 -7.34
N VAL A 99 11.71 -4.24 -6.36
CA VAL A 99 11.38 -4.47 -4.95
C VAL A 99 10.85 -3.16 -4.37
N ASP A 100 9.56 -2.94 -4.56
CA ASP A 100 8.87 -1.79 -3.95
C ASP A 100 8.40 -2.14 -2.54
N ALA A 101 8.46 -1.17 -1.66
CA ALA A 101 8.14 -1.41 -0.26
C ALA A 101 7.35 -0.28 0.41
N ILE A 102 6.45 -0.67 1.30
CA ILE A 102 6.01 0.21 2.39
C ILE A 102 7.03 0.08 3.53
N GLU A 103 7.46 1.20 4.09
CA GLU A 103 8.33 1.27 5.27
C GLU A 103 7.66 2.06 6.38
N PHE A 104 7.39 1.40 7.50
CA PHE A 104 6.83 2.06 8.69
C PHE A 104 7.93 2.59 9.59
N GLY A 105 7.74 3.82 10.07
CA GLY A 105 8.63 4.51 10.98
C GLY A 105 8.56 3.99 12.42
N SER A 106 9.27 4.68 13.31
CA SER A 106 9.41 4.27 14.70
C SER A 106 8.08 4.22 15.46
N GLY A 107 7.91 3.19 16.30
CA GLY A 107 6.70 3.01 17.11
C GLY A 107 5.53 2.37 16.37
N ILE A 108 5.75 1.82 15.18
CA ILE A 108 4.78 1.02 14.43
C ILE A 108 5.39 -0.36 14.21
N SER A 109 4.75 -1.39 14.75
CA SER A 109 5.09 -2.79 14.56
C SER A 109 4.04 -3.49 13.70
N ALA A 110 4.32 -4.69 13.22
CA ALA A 110 3.35 -5.48 12.45
C ALA A 110 2.07 -5.78 13.26
N ASN A 111 2.16 -5.87 14.59
CA ASN A 111 0.99 -6.07 15.44
C ASN A 111 0.08 -4.84 15.53
N ASP A 112 0.55 -3.66 15.15
CA ASP A 112 -0.24 -2.43 15.14
C ASP A 112 -1.04 -2.26 13.85
N ILE A 113 -0.72 -3.01 12.79
CA ILE A 113 -1.35 -2.90 11.48
C ILE A 113 -2.37 -4.03 11.29
N LEU A 114 -3.56 -3.65 10.83
CA LEU A 114 -4.56 -4.58 10.30
C LEU A 114 -4.45 -4.59 8.78
N LEU A 115 -4.36 -5.80 8.22
CA LEU A 115 -4.35 -6.03 6.78
C LEU A 115 -5.71 -6.56 6.35
N ASN A 116 -6.32 -5.92 5.35
CA ASN A 116 -7.57 -6.36 4.75
C ASN A 116 -7.47 -6.32 3.23
N ARG A 117 -8.21 -7.20 2.57
CA ARG A 117 -8.45 -7.13 1.13
C ARG A 117 -9.81 -6.51 0.85
N ASP A 118 -9.84 -5.45 0.05
CA ASP A 118 -11.07 -4.86 -0.48
C ASP A 118 -11.07 -4.96 -2.01
N SER A 119 -11.79 -5.95 -2.53
CA SER A 119 -11.75 -6.33 -3.95
C SER A 119 -10.31 -6.65 -4.38
N ASP A 120 -9.71 -5.86 -5.24
CA ASP A 120 -8.31 -6.01 -5.64
C ASP A 120 -7.33 -5.12 -4.85
N ASN A 121 -7.82 -4.32 -3.92
CA ASN A 121 -6.96 -3.44 -3.14
C ASN A 121 -6.47 -4.11 -1.85
N LEU A 122 -5.23 -3.83 -1.48
CA LEU A 122 -4.72 -4.10 -0.13
C LEU A 122 -4.96 -2.86 0.73
N VAL A 123 -5.58 -3.07 1.89
CA VAL A 123 -5.85 -2.00 2.86
C VAL A 123 -5.09 -2.28 4.15
N LEU A 124 -4.25 -1.32 4.55
CA LEU A 124 -3.55 -1.33 5.81
C LEU A 124 -4.17 -0.28 6.73
N THR A 125 -4.55 -0.66 7.93
CA THR A 125 -5.15 0.27 8.92
C THR A 125 -4.34 0.21 10.20
N LEU A 126 -3.95 1.36 10.74
CA LEU A 126 -3.30 1.45 12.03
C LEU A 126 -4.34 1.29 13.14
N LYS A 127 -4.16 0.33 14.03
CA LYS A 127 -5.06 0.09 15.15
C LYS A 127 -5.22 1.33 16.04
N ASN A 128 -6.45 1.59 16.47
CA ASN A 128 -6.81 2.73 17.30
C ASN A 128 -6.49 4.10 16.69
N SER A 129 -6.44 4.18 15.37
CA SER A 129 -6.25 5.40 14.58
C SER A 129 -7.24 5.44 13.42
N THR A 130 -7.31 6.58 12.73
CA THR A 130 -7.98 6.74 11.43
C THR A 130 -7.02 6.56 10.26
N ASP A 131 -5.74 6.33 10.55
CA ASP A 131 -4.67 6.19 9.57
C ASP A 131 -4.86 4.92 8.73
N ARG A 132 -4.88 5.09 7.43
CA ARG A 132 -5.17 4.03 6.48
C ARG A 132 -4.35 4.22 5.20
N ILE A 133 -3.79 3.14 4.69
CA ILE A 133 -3.15 3.08 3.38
C ILE A 133 -3.99 2.16 2.49
N THR A 134 -4.27 2.60 1.27
CA THR A 134 -4.89 1.78 0.24
C THR A 134 -3.88 1.58 -0.89
N VAL A 135 -3.43 0.34 -1.10
CA VAL A 135 -2.62 -0.01 -2.27
C VAL A 135 -3.57 -0.48 -3.37
N SER A 136 -3.73 0.34 -4.39
CA SER A 136 -4.68 0.11 -5.47
C SER A 136 -4.26 -1.08 -6.34
N SER A 137 -5.22 -1.95 -6.66
CA SER A 137 -5.04 -3.11 -7.55
C SER A 137 -3.95 -4.10 -7.14
N TYR A 138 -3.54 -4.12 -5.86
CA TYR A 138 -2.49 -4.98 -5.32
C TYR A 138 -2.73 -6.47 -5.64
N PHE A 139 -3.99 -6.94 -5.47
CA PHE A 139 -4.36 -8.34 -5.71
C PHE A 139 -4.77 -8.63 -7.16
N SER A 140 -4.70 -7.67 -8.05
CA SER A 140 -4.95 -7.90 -9.48
C SER A 140 -4.05 -9.03 -9.99
N GLN A 141 -4.62 -10.00 -10.70
CA GLN A 141 -3.93 -11.23 -11.13
C GLN A 141 -3.24 -11.96 -9.96
N ASP A 142 -3.89 -12.06 -8.79
CA ASP A 142 -3.37 -12.71 -7.59
C ASP A 142 -2.06 -12.10 -7.04
N ALA A 143 -1.94 -10.80 -7.08
CA ALA A 143 -0.74 -10.06 -6.71
C ALA A 143 0.50 -10.41 -7.56
N THR A 144 0.29 -10.72 -8.84
CA THR A 144 1.37 -10.91 -9.82
C THR A 144 1.42 -9.81 -10.87
N SER A 145 0.49 -8.84 -10.80
CA SER A 145 0.42 -7.70 -11.71
C SER A 145 1.48 -6.65 -11.40
N ASN A 146 1.55 -5.64 -12.24
CA ASN A 146 2.47 -4.50 -12.10
C ASN A 146 2.16 -3.60 -10.89
N TYR A 147 1.02 -3.79 -10.23
CA TYR A 147 0.54 -2.94 -9.11
C TYR A 147 0.92 -3.46 -7.73
N ARG A 148 1.59 -4.63 -7.64
CA ARG A 148 2.00 -5.20 -6.35
C ARG A 148 3.15 -4.41 -5.73
N LEU A 149 3.20 -4.43 -4.40
CA LEU A 149 4.39 -4.12 -3.60
C LEU A 149 4.99 -5.44 -3.12
N GLU A 150 6.30 -5.54 -3.14
CA GLU A 150 6.99 -6.77 -2.77
C GLU A 150 7.11 -6.94 -1.25
N GLU A 151 7.23 -5.84 -0.51
CA GLU A 151 7.53 -5.88 0.92
C GLU A 151 6.78 -4.82 1.73
N ILE A 152 6.44 -5.18 2.98
CA ILE A 152 6.04 -4.24 4.03
C ILE A 152 7.06 -4.41 5.16
N ARG A 153 7.82 -3.35 5.44
CA ARG A 153 8.97 -3.34 6.35
C ARG A 153 8.65 -2.59 7.64
N PHE A 154 9.14 -3.10 8.77
CA PHE A 154 9.01 -2.48 10.08
C PHE A 154 10.38 -2.22 10.69
N VAL A 155 10.47 -1.22 11.57
CA VAL A 155 11.75 -0.79 12.19
C VAL A 155 12.41 -1.88 13.01
N ASP A 156 11.65 -2.83 13.56
CA ASP A 156 12.15 -3.98 14.31
C ASP A 156 12.81 -5.05 13.43
N GLY A 157 12.84 -4.85 12.12
CA GLY A 157 13.39 -5.76 11.12
C GLY A 157 12.40 -6.81 10.62
N GLN A 158 11.15 -6.80 11.09
CA GLN A 158 10.12 -7.66 10.50
C GLN A 158 9.79 -7.20 9.09
N VAL A 159 9.62 -8.17 8.18
CA VAL A 159 9.22 -7.94 6.78
C VAL A 159 8.07 -8.88 6.45
N LEU A 160 6.98 -8.34 5.90
CA LEU A 160 5.91 -9.12 5.31
C LEU A 160 6.10 -9.11 3.79
N ASN A 161 6.35 -10.27 3.23
CA ASN A 161 6.38 -10.47 1.78
C ASN A 161 4.98 -10.74 1.22
N ILE A 162 4.85 -10.83 -0.10
CA ILE A 162 3.57 -11.05 -0.80
C ILE A 162 2.83 -12.29 -0.27
N ASP A 163 3.51 -13.41 -0.07
CA ASP A 163 2.88 -14.65 0.39
C ASP A 163 2.35 -14.51 1.82
N THR A 164 3.10 -13.81 2.68
CA THR A 164 2.66 -13.50 4.04
C THR A 164 1.44 -12.59 4.04
N VAL A 165 1.44 -11.54 3.22
CA VAL A 165 0.29 -10.63 3.06
C VAL A 165 -0.94 -11.40 2.57
N LYS A 166 -0.79 -12.23 1.53
CA LYS A 166 -1.87 -13.10 1.00
C LYS A 166 -2.47 -13.99 2.08
N SER A 167 -1.63 -14.61 2.92
CA SER A 167 -2.10 -15.46 4.01
C SER A 167 -2.80 -14.67 5.12
N LEU A 168 -2.31 -13.48 5.46
CA LEU A 168 -2.89 -12.66 6.53
C LEU A 168 -4.27 -12.11 6.17
N VAL A 169 -4.50 -11.71 4.93
CA VAL A 169 -5.81 -11.18 4.49
C VAL A 169 -6.89 -12.26 4.29
N GLN A 170 -6.52 -13.54 4.40
CA GLN A 170 -7.45 -14.67 4.39
C GLN A 170 -7.84 -15.13 5.81
N GLN A 171 -7.30 -14.52 6.87
CA GLN A 171 -7.65 -14.84 8.24
C GLN A 171 -8.94 -14.15 8.66
N ALA A 172 -9.91 -14.94 9.13
CA ALA A 172 -11.14 -14.41 9.70
C ALA A 172 -10.92 -13.76 11.08
N THR A 173 -11.85 -12.89 11.43
CA THR A 173 -12.01 -12.32 12.77
C THR A 173 -13.20 -12.96 13.50
N ASP A 174 -13.59 -12.43 14.65
CA ASP A 174 -14.84 -12.82 15.33
C ASP A 174 -16.08 -12.08 14.78
N GLY A 175 -15.93 -11.27 13.75
CA GLY A 175 -16.98 -10.42 13.18
C GLY A 175 -17.40 -10.87 11.79
N ASN A 176 -18.23 -10.08 11.12
CA ASN A 176 -18.64 -10.34 9.74
C ASN A 176 -17.48 -10.07 8.78
N ASP A 177 -16.95 -11.10 8.19
CA ASP A 177 -15.78 -11.04 7.32
C ASP A 177 -16.11 -11.14 5.83
N ARG A 178 -15.21 -10.65 5.03
CA ARG A 178 -15.23 -10.81 3.58
C ARG A 178 -13.90 -11.37 3.12
N LEU A 179 -13.85 -12.67 2.87
CA LEU A 179 -12.62 -13.40 2.55
C LEU A 179 -12.59 -13.77 1.07
N PHE A 180 -11.40 -13.64 0.49
CA PHE A 180 -11.18 -13.90 -0.93
C PHE A 180 -10.05 -14.91 -1.11
N GLY A 181 -10.33 -15.94 -1.92
CA GLY A 181 -9.32 -16.85 -2.43
C GLY A 181 -8.52 -16.25 -3.60
N TYR A 182 -7.84 -17.12 -4.28
CA TYR A 182 -6.99 -16.83 -5.43
C TYR A 182 -7.33 -17.79 -6.60
N ALA A 183 -6.48 -17.85 -7.62
CA ALA A 183 -6.67 -18.80 -8.73
C ALA A 183 -6.05 -20.19 -8.47
N VAL A 184 -5.81 -20.54 -7.22
CA VAL A 184 -5.27 -21.82 -6.75
C VAL A 184 -6.23 -22.44 -5.75
N ALA A 185 -6.00 -23.70 -5.34
CA ALA A 185 -6.83 -24.32 -4.30
C ALA A 185 -6.62 -23.60 -2.96
N ASP A 186 -7.71 -23.02 -2.44
CA ASP A 186 -7.75 -22.28 -1.17
C ASP A 186 -8.53 -23.01 -0.08
N THR A 187 -8.23 -22.68 1.16
CA THR A 187 -9.04 -23.06 2.31
C THR A 187 -9.41 -21.80 3.08
N LEU A 188 -10.70 -21.43 3.05
CA LEU A 188 -11.23 -20.27 3.75
C LEU A 188 -12.22 -20.73 4.81
N SER A 189 -12.09 -20.18 6.03
CA SER A 189 -13.02 -20.40 7.15
C SER A 189 -13.49 -19.03 7.65
N GLY A 190 -14.81 -18.83 7.76
CA GLY A 190 -15.43 -17.58 8.21
C GLY A 190 -15.30 -17.38 9.71
N GLY A 191 -15.47 -18.45 10.50
CA GLY A 191 -15.39 -18.39 11.95
C GLY A 191 -16.70 -17.99 12.61
N LEU A 192 -16.67 -16.92 13.42
CA LEU A 192 -17.87 -16.33 14.01
C LEU A 192 -18.34 -15.16 13.15
N GLY A 193 -19.66 -15.01 12.98
CA GLY A 193 -20.19 -13.85 12.27
C GLY A 193 -21.06 -14.24 11.07
N ASN A 194 -21.43 -13.24 10.27
CA ASN A 194 -22.13 -13.50 9.01
C ASN A 194 -21.16 -13.16 7.86
N ASP A 195 -20.54 -14.19 7.32
CA ASP A 195 -19.37 -14.05 6.48
C ASP A 195 -19.68 -14.18 4.98
N SER A 196 -18.80 -13.64 4.15
CA SER A 196 -18.86 -13.76 2.71
C SER A 196 -17.53 -14.31 2.19
N LEU A 197 -17.54 -15.56 1.73
CA LEU A 197 -16.36 -16.27 1.24
C LEU A 197 -16.41 -16.43 -0.27
N TYR A 198 -15.34 -16.04 -0.95
CA TYR A 198 -15.21 -16.10 -2.40
C TYR A 198 -14.01 -16.97 -2.78
N GLY A 199 -14.21 -18.18 -3.29
CA GLY A 199 -13.12 -19.10 -3.68
C GLY A 199 -12.40 -18.64 -4.95
N TYR A 200 -13.15 -18.09 -5.93
CA TYR A 200 -12.71 -17.74 -7.29
C TYR A 200 -12.43 -18.96 -8.16
N ALA A 201 -11.17 -19.22 -8.52
CA ALA A 201 -10.79 -20.34 -9.37
C ALA A 201 -9.92 -21.32 -8.62
N GLY A 202 -10.19 -22.62 -8.75
CA GLY A 202 -9.44 -23.63 -8.03
C GLY A 202 -10.35 -24.70 -7.43
N ASN A 203 -9.73 -25.64 -6.72
CA ASN A 203 -10.48 -26.63 -5.94
C ASN A 203 -10.51 -26.16 -4.49
N ASP A 204 -11.47 -25.33 -4.13
CA ASP A 204 -11.53 -24.61 -2.88
C ASP A 204 -12.33 -25.36 -1.80
N LEU A 205 -11.90 -25.19 -0.55
CA LEU A 205 -12.65 -25.56 0.64
C LEU A 205 -13.13 -24.28 1.34
N LEU A 206 -14.45 -24.05 1.32
CA LEU A 206 -15.08 -22.92 1.98
C LEU A 206 -15.92 -23.41 3.16
N GLN A 207 -15.68 -22.87 4.35
CA GLN A 207 -16.40 -23.16 5.58
C GLN A 207 -16.94 -21.87 6.19
N GLY A 208 -18.27 -21.72 6.30
CA GLY A 208 -18.90 -20.55 6.90
C GLY A 208 -18.73 -20.52 8.41
N ASP A 209 -18.78 -21.71 9.04
CA ASP A 209 -18.76 -21.96 10.48
C ASP A 209 -20.01 -21.37 11.19
N GLU A 210 -19.87 -20.48 12.23
CA GLU A 210 -21.02 -19.98 13.00
C GLU A 210 -21.59 -18.67 12.42
N GLY A 211 -22.86 -18.70 12.04
CA GLY A 211 -23.57 -17.51 11.55
C GLY A 211 -24.44 -17.75 10.34
N ASN A 212 -24.80 -16.66 9.64
CA ASN A 212 -25.52 -16.73 8.38
C ASN A 212 -24.59 -16.31 7.24
N ASP A 213 -23.96 -17.31 6.65
CA ASP A 213 -22.84 -17.12 5.72
C ASP A 213 -23.27 -17.18 4.26
N THR A 214 -22.45 -16.57 3.41
CA THR A 214 -22.60 -16.60 1.95
C THR A 214 -21.32 -17.12 1.32
N LEU A 215 -21.39 -18.27 0.64
CA LEU A 215 -20.24 -18.93 0.05
C LEU A 215 -20.35 -18.97 -1.47
N TYR A 216 -19.34 -18.48 -2.16
CA TYR A 216 -19.21 -18.49 -3.61
C TYR A 216 -17.99 -19.34 -4.00
N GLY A 217 -18.20 -20.56 -4.50
CA GLY A 217 -17.08 -21.45 -4.85
C GLY A 217 -16.28 -20.91 -6.04
N GLY A 218 -16.97 -20.44 -7.06
CA GLY A 218 -16.31 -19.98 -8.30
C GLY A 218 -16.24 -21.07 -9.37
N ALA A 219 -15.13 -21.15 -10.12
CA ALA A 219 -14.99 -22.01 -11.30
C ALA A 219 -13.85 -23.02 -11.18
#